data_89df9b5904adc63cd594541bcdeb9adc
#
_entry.id   89df9b5904adc63cd594541bcdeb9adc
#
_cell.length_a   1.000
_cell.length_b   1.000
_cell.length_c   1.000
_cell.angle_alpha   90.00
_cell.angle_beta   90.00
_cell.angle_gamma   90.00
#
_symmetry.space_group_name_H-M   'P 1'
#
loop_
_entity.id
_entity.type
_entity.pdbx_description
1 polymer ?
#
loop_
_entity_poly.entity_id
_entity_poly.type
_entity_poly.pdbx_seq_one_letter_code
_entity_poly.pdbx_strand_id
1 'polypeptide(L)'
;MTALWPQATLTYPSSDGEPVAETYAHFYALLITLEVLRQYLAGRQATVLANQFMYYAQGFPKLRVAPDVMVIFEVEPGGRDNYKIWQEGQVPSVIFEMTSASTRRQDEVDKKTLYEGLGVQEYWLFDPKGEWIAEQLKGYRLQDEVYRPIEDGCSEPLGLRLEIDGGLISFYRQDTGEKLLIPDELAVALRQEALRRQQAEQRAAAAERELEELKARLRDRGINPDDLIS
;
A
#
# COMPACT_ATOMS: atom_id res chain seq x y z
N MET A 1 -31.02 -27.07 -40.97
CA MET A 1 -29.73 -26.33 -40.90
C MET A 1 -29.92 -25.24 -39.87
N THR A 2 -29.40 -25.43 -38.68
CA THR A 2 -29.43 -24.44 -37.61
C THR A 2 -28.26 -23.48 -37.84
N ALA A 3 -28.56 -22.24 -38.18
CA ALA A 3 -27.56 -21.21 -38.34
C ALA A 3 -26.89 -20.94 -36.98
N LEU A 4 -25.63 -21.38 -36.81
CA LEU A 4 -24.80 -21.00 -35.71
C LEU A 4 -24.39 -19.52 -35.92
N TRP A 5 -25.04 -18.62 -35.21
CA TRP A 5 -24.59 -17.25 -35.11
C TRP A 5 -23.25 -17.27 -34.41
N PRO A 6 -22.21 -16.57 -34.95
CA PRO A 6 -20.94 -16.47 -34.25
C PRO A 6 -21.20 -15.76 -32.93
N GLN A 7 -20.90 -16.41 -31.80
CA GLN A 7 -20.89 -15.76 -30.50
C GLN A 7 -19.80 -14.68 -30.57
N ALA A 8 -20.20 -13.42 -30.55
CA ALA A 8 -19.27 -12.32 -30.44
C ALA A 8 -18.44 -12.52 -29.17
N THR A 9 -17.13 -12.66 -29.32
CA THR A 9 -16.22 -12.78 -28.18
C THR A 9 -16.31 -11.50 -27.38
N LEU A 10 -16.83 -11.57 -26.16
CA LEU A 10 -16.99 -10.43 -25.29
C LEU A 10 -15.61 -9.98 -24.80
N THR A 11 -15.22 -8.76 -25.11
CA THR A 11 -13.92 -8.18 -24.73
C THR A 11 -14.08 -7.28 -23.50
N TYR A 12 -13.14 -7.40 -22.56
CA TYR A 12 -13.01 -6.56 -21.37
C TYR A 12 -11.74 -5.73 -21.49
N PRO A 13 -11.82 -4.49 -22.01
CA PRO A 13 -10.66 -3.63 -22.22
C PRO A 13 -9.91 -3.35 -20.92
N SER A 14 -8.59 -3.14 -21.03
CA SER A 14 -7.74 -2.69 -19.90
C SER A 14 -7.56 -1.16 -19.87
N SER A 15 -8.04 -0.46 -20.92
CA SER A 15 -8.02 1.00 -21.05
C SER A 15 -9.22 1.45 -21.84
N ASP A 16 -9.69 2.68 -21.63
CA ASP A 16 -10.72 3.36 -22.43
C ASP A 16 -10.12 4.13 -23.62
N GLY A 17 -8.79 4.27 -23.65
CA GLY A 17 -8.09 5.02 -24.70
C GLY A 17 -8.08 6.54 -24.48
N GLU A 18 -8.65 7.03 -23.36
CA GLU A 18 -8.66 8.43 -23.02
C GLU A 18 -7.41 8.80 -22.20
N PRO A 19 -6.80 9.97 -22.41
CA PRO A 19 -5.70 10.43 -21.60
C PRO A 19 -6.19 10.81 -20.21
N VAL A 20 -5.52 10.27 -19.17
CA VAL A 20 -5.78 10.65 -17.78
C VAL A 20 -4.88 11.84 -17.44
N ALA A 21 -5.49 12.99 -17.14
CA ALA A 21 -4.78 14.17 -16.65
C ALA A 21 -5.23 14.47 -15.21
N GLU A 22 -4.35 14.28 -14.26
CA GLU A 22 -4.60 14.53 -12.84
C GLU A 22 -3.65 15.58 -12.29
N THR A 23 -4.03 16.19 -11.14
CA THR A 23 -3.12 17.10 -10.46
C THR A 23 -1.96 16.34 -9.82
N TYR A 24 -0.81 16.99 -9.68
CA TYR A 24 0.33 16.38 -9.00
C TYR A 24 -0.03 15.85 -7.60
N ALA A 25 -0.81 16.61 -6.81
CA ALA A 25 -1.20 16.20 -5.48
C ALA A 25 -2.02 14.88 -5.48
N HIS A 26 -2.99 14.76 -6.40
CA HIS A 26 -3.79 13.56 -6.56
C HIS A 26 -2.92 12.36 -6.96
N PHE A 27 -2.16 12.51 -8.05
CA PHE A 27 -1.30 11.44 -8.55
C PHE A 27 -0.25 10.99 -7.52
N TYR A 28 0.36 11.95 -6.81
CA TYR A 28 1.38 11.65 -5.81
C TYR A 28 0.78 10.93 -4.59
N ALA A 29 -0.39 11.35 -4.11
CA ALA A 29 -1.09 10.66 -3.02
C ALA A 29 -1.47 9.22 -3.41
N LEU A 30 -1.98 9.01 -4.61
CA LEU A 30 -2.30 7.69 -5.16
C LEU A 30 -1.04 6.80 -5.21
N LEU A 31 0.04 7.31 -5.81
CA LEU A 31 1.30 6.57 -5.98
C LEU A 31 1.90 6.15 -4.62
N ILE A 32 1.95 7.07 -3.66
CA ILE A 32 2.50 6.79 -2.33
C ILE A 32 1.61 5.78 -1.58
N THR A 33 0.29 5.93 -1.62
CA THR A 33 -0.64 4.97 -1.03
C THR A 33 -0.44 3.57 -1.62
N LEU A 34 -0.35 3.45 -2.94
CA LEU A 34 -0.07 2.20 -3.63
C LEU A 34 1.24 1.56 -3.15
N GLU A 35 2.34 2.32 -3.17
CA GLU A 35 3.66 1.76 -2.87
C GLU A 35 3.82 1.37 -1.40
N VAL A 36 3.31 2.18 -0.45
CA VAL A 36 3.34 1.85 0.99
C VAL A 36 2.56 0.56 1.25
N LEU A 37 1.35 0.43 0.70
CA LEU A 37 0.52 -0.76 0.90
C LEU A 37 1.10 -2.00 0.20
N ARG A 38 1.69 -1.85 -0.99
CA ARG A 38 2.41 -2.95 -1.67
C ARG A 38 3.59 -3.46 -0.85
N GLN A 39 4.38 -2.57 -0.28
CA GLN A 39 5.50 -2.94 0.59
C GLN A 39 5.01 -3.62 1.87
N TYR A 40 3.98 -3.07 2.51
CA TYR A 40 3.42 -3.62 3.73
C TYR A 40 2.84 -5.03 3.55
N LEU A 41 2.22 -5.28 2.40
CA LEU A 41 1.60 -6.57 2.08
C LEU A 41 2.54 -7.53 1.35
N ALA A 42 3.81 -7.17 1.15
CA ALA A 42 4.79 -8.03 0.50
C ALA A 42 4.93 -9.37 1.22
N GLY A 43 4.86 -10.46 0.45
CA GLY A 43 4.92 -11.83 0.99
C GLY A 43 3.60 -12.36 1.56
N ARG A 44 2.53 -11.59 1.52
CA ARG A 44 1.16 -12.04 1.89
C ARG A 44 0.40 -12.45 0.64
N GLN A 45 -0.63 -13.29 0.81
CA GLN A 45 -1.57 -13.64 -0.25
C GLN A 45 -2.55 -12.48 -0.48
N ALA A 46 -2.05 -11.44 -1.14
CA ALA A 46 -2.75 -10.19 -1.39
C ALA A 46 -2.15 -9.46 -2.58
N THR A 47 -2.94 -8.59 -3.20
CA THR A 47 -2.46 -7.64 -4.22
C THR A 47 -3.00 -6.25 -3.96
N VAL A 48 -2.22 -5.24 -4.37
CA VAL A 48 -2.62 -3.84 -4.36
C VAL A 48 -2.56 -3.35 -5.80
N LEU A 49 -3.67 -2.86 -6.30
CA LEU A 49 -3.84 -2.37 -7.67
C LEU A 49 -4.27 -0.91 -7.64
N ALA A 50 -3.89 -0.15 -8.67
CA ALA A 50 -4.23 1.27 -8.74
C ALA A 50 -4.63 1.68 -10.15
N ASN A 51 -5.68 2.51 -10.25
CA ASN A 51 -6.17 3.11 -11.49
C ASN A 51 -6.39 2.09 -12.63
N GLN A 52 -6.91 0.90 -12.27
CA GLN A 52 -7.19 -0.19 -13.19
C GLN A 52 -8.68 -0.51 -13.19
N PHE A 53 -9.22 -0.90 -14.35
CA PHE A 53 -10.60 -1.30 -14.44
C PHE A 53 -10.92 -2.52 -13.58
N MET A 54 -11.83 -2.34 -12.65
CA MET A 54 -12.50 -3.39 -11.91
C MET A 54 -13.86 -3.67 -12.55
N TYR A 55 -14.01 -4.84 -13.14
CA TYR A 55 -15.26 -5.35 -13.71
C TYR A 55 -16.02 -6.11 -12.64
N TYR A 56 -17.27 -5.70 -12.38
CA TYR A 56 -18.09 -6.28 -11.33
C TYR A 56 -19.29 -7.08 -11.82
N ALA A 57 -19.52 -7.14 -13.15
CA ALA A 57 -20.60 -7.96 -13.73
C ALA A 57 -20.13 -8.70 -14.98
N GLN A 58 -20.14 -10.03 -14.91
CA GLN A 58 -19.83 -10.87 -16.06
C GLN A 58 -20.90 -10.71 -17.15
N GLY A 59 -20.46 -10.58 -18.41
CA GLY A 59 -21.36 -10.35 -19.55
C GLY A 59 -21.60 -8.87 -19.87
N PHE A 60 -21.18 -7.94 -18.99
CA PHE A 60 -21.47 -6.52 -19.14
C PHE A 60 -20.18 -5.66 -19.07
N PRO A 61 -19.38 -5.55 -20.16
CA PRO A 61 -18.10 -4.83 -20.13
C PRO A 61 -18.20 -3.32 -19.81
N LYS A 62 -19.38 -2.76 -19.85
CA LYS A 62 -19.64 -1.37 -19.45
C LYS A 62 -19.80 -1.21 -17.95
N LEU A 63 -20.09 -2.28 -17.22
CA LEU A 63 -20.22 -2.27 -15.77
C LEU A 63 -18.83 -2.46 -15.16
N ARG A 64 -18.11 -1.36 -15.09
CA ARG A 64 -16.75 -1.26 -14.57
C ARG A 64 -16.54 0.07 -13.85
N VAL A 65 -15.56 0.11 -12.98
CA VAL A 65 -15.06 1.29 -12.28
C VAL A 65 -13.53 1.19 -12.21
N ALA A 66 -12.84 2.29 -12.06
CA ALA A 66 -11.40 2.32 -11.82
C ALA A 66 -11.13 2.96 -10.46
N PRO A 67 -10.97 2.15 -9.39
CA PRO A 67 -10.58 2.67 -8.08
C PRO A 67 -9.16 3.25 -8.13
N ASP A 68 -8.92 4.36 -7.42
CA ASP A 68 -7.59 4.95 -7.35
C ASP A 68 -6.59 3.96 -6.71
N VAL A 69 -6.95 3.36 -5.57
CA VAL A 69 -6.19 2.23 -5.00
C VAL A 69 -7.16 1.20 -4.43
N MET A 70 -6.93 -0.08 -4.74
CA MET A 70 -7.70 -1.19 -4.18
C MET A 70 -6.79 -2.28 -3.62
N VAL A 71 -7.13 -2.77 -2.44
CA VAL A 71 -6.44 -3.89 -1.76
C VAL A 71 -7.32 -5.11 -1.79
N ILE A 72 -6.79 -6.21 -2.30
CA ILE A 72 -7.49 -7.49 -2.43
C ILE A 72 -6.68 -8.56 -1.69
N PHE A 73 -7.30 -9.21 -0.72
CA PHE A 73 -6.74 -10.36 -0.01
C PHE A 73 -7.19 -11.68 -0.63
N GLU A 74 -6.49 -12.75 -0.28
CA GLU A 74 -6.78 -14.14 -0.72
C GLU A 74 -6.73 -14.33 -2.23
N VAL A 75 -5.88 -13.55 -2.89
CA VAL A 75 -5.56 -13.68 -4.32
C VAL A 75 -4.05 -13.81 -4.53
N GLU A 76 -3.66 -14.37 -5.68
CA GLU A 76 -2.25 -14.43 -6.06
C GLU A 76 -1.64 -13.03 -6.13
N PRO A 77 -0.45 -12.80 -5.54
CA PRO A 77 0.26 -11.53 -5.64
C PRO A 77 0.60 -11.14 -7.09
N GLY A 78 0.72 -9.84 -7.35
CA GLY A 78 1.18 -9.33 -8.65
C GLY A 78 0.16 -8.44 -9.35
N GLY A 79 0.59 -7.80 -10.44
CA GLY A 79 -0.24 -6.88 -11.23
C GLY A 79 -1.28 -7.61 -12.10
N ARG A 80 -2.29 -6.87 -12.51
CA ARG A 80 -3.33 -7.27 -13.48
C ARG A 80 -3.49 -6.14 -14.50
N ASP A 81 -3.82 -6.47 -15.74
CA ASP A 81 -4.22 -5.45 -16.73
C ASP A 81 -5.59 -4.88 -16.44
N ASN A 82 -6.47 -5.72 -15.88
CA ASN A 82 -7.77 -5.37 -15.31
C ASN A 82 -8.15 -6.41 -14.26
N TYR A 83 -9.05 -6.06 -13.37
CA TYR A 83 -9.54 -6.93 -12.31
C TYR A 83 -10.97 -7.37 -12.60
N LYS A 84 -11.24 -8.67 -12.62
CA LYS A 84 -12.59 -9.22 -12.83
C LYS A 84 -13.00 -10.02 -11.61
N ILE A 85 -13.93 -9.52 -10.82
CA ILE A 85 -14.36 -10.12 -9.56
C ILE A 85 -14.71 -11.60 -9.72
N TRP A 86 -15.41 -11.97 -10.79
CA TRP A 86 -15.82 -13.38 -11.01
C TRP A 86 -14.68 -14.31 -11.44
N GLN A 87 -13.55 -13.80 -11.92
CA GLN A 87 -12.39 -14.62 -12.27
C GLN A 87 -11.47 -14.82 -11.08
N GLU A 88 -11.27 -13.78 -10.29
CA GLU A 88 -10.41 -13.81 -9.12
C GLU A 88 -11.13 -14.37 -7.87
N GLY A 89 -12.47 -14.33 -7.86
CA GLY A 89 -13.30 -14.86 -6.77
C GLY A 89 -13.38 -13.97 -5.54
N GLN A 90 -12.69 -12.82 -5.53
CA GLN A 90 -12.64 -11.90 -4.40
C GLN A 90 -13.09 -10.50 -4.80
N VAL A 91 -13.80 -9.82 -3.90
CA VAL A 91 -14.06 -8.39 -3.96
C VAL A 91 -12.92 -7.67 -3.25
N PRO A 92 -12.48 -6.48 -3.67
CA PRO A 92 -11.52 -5.69 -2.90
C PRO A 92 -11.98 -5.51 -1.46
N SER A 93 -11.08 -5.77 -0.51
CA SER A 93 -11.40 -5.57 0.91
C SER A 93 -11.37 -4.10 1.30
N VAL A 94 -10.45 -3.34 0.71
CA VAL A 94 -10.31 -1.91 0.99
C VAL A 94 -10.11 -1.16 -0.32
N ILE A 95 -10.84 -0.05 -0.47
CA ILE A 95 -10.69 0.88 -1.59
C ILE A 95 -10.40 2.27 -1.05
N PHE A 96 -9.44 2.95 -1.68
CA PHE A 96 -9.13 4.37 -1.48
C PHE A 96 -9.46 5.14 -2.75
N GLU A 97 -10.08 6.31 -2.59
CA GLU A 97 -10.30 7.28 -3.65
C GLU A 97 -9.69 8.62 -3.25
N MET A 98 -8.89 9.19 -4.15
CA MET A 98 -8.29 10.51 -4.00
C MET A 98 -9.25 11.54 -4.58
N THR A 99 -10.03 12.18 -3.74
CA THR A 99 -11.11 13.07 -4.17
C THR A 99 -10.57 14.40 -4.71
N SER A 100 -11.21 14.87 -5.77
CA SER A 100 -10.96 16.17 -6.40
C SER A 100 -12.28 16.92 -6.62
N ALA A 101 -12.18 18.19 -7.05
CA ALA A 101 -13.38 18.98 -7.40
C ALA A 101 -14.30 18.29 -8.42
N SER A 102 -13.71 17.62 -9.40
CA SER A 102 -14.43 16.97 -10.49
C SER A 102 -15.04 15.62 -10.12
N THR A 103 -14.44 14.90 -9.18
CA THR A 103 -14.84 13.52 -8.81
C THR A 103 -15.65 13.46 -7.53
N ARG A 104 -15.63 14.51 -6.69
CA ARG A 104 -16.24 14.54 -5.36
C ARG A 104 -17.63 13.90 -5.28
N ARG A 105 -18.57 14.34 -6.12
CA ARG A 105 -19.95 13.84 -6.09
C ARG A 105 -20.00 12.35 -6.42
N GLN A 106 -19.22 11.93 -7.41
CA GLN A 106 -19.14 10.53 -7.82
C GLN A 106 -18.55 9.67 -6.69
N ASP A 107 -17.49 10.15 -6.04
CA ASP A 107 -16.82 9.42 -4.95
C ASP A 107 -17.70 9.36 -3.70
N GLU A 108 -18.31 10.50 -3.29
CA GLU A 108 -19.13 10.55 -2.07
C GLU A 108 -20.47 9.80 -2.19
N VAL A 109 -21.02 9.63 -3.39
CA VAL A 109 -22.37 9.07 -3.59
C VAL A 109 -22.34 7.82 -4.47
N ASP A 110 -21.96 7.96 -5.74
CA ASP A 110 -22.15 6.88 -6.72
C ASP A 110 -21.21 5.68 -6.45
N LYS A 111 -19.91 5.95 -6.29
CA LYS A 111 -18.92 4.91 -5.98
C LYS A 111 -19.15 4.31 -4.58
N LYS A 112 -19.46 5.15 -3.59
CA LYS A 112 -19.78 4.67 -2.24
C LYS A 112 -20.92 3.66 -2.26
N THR A 113 -22.04 3.99 -2.95
CA THR A 113 -23.19 3.07 -3.08
C THR A 113 -22.82 1.82 -3.84
N LEU A 114 -22.01 1.94 -4.91
CA LEU A 114 -21.54 0.79 -5.66
C LEU A 114 -20.69 -0.14 -4.80
N TYR A 115 -19.69 0.38 -4.09
CA TYR A 115 -18.78 -0.42 -3.28
C TYR A 115 -19.49 -1.06 -2.07
N GLU A 116 -20.45 -0.36 -1.48
CA GLU A 116 -21.36 -0.91 -0.46
C GLU A 116 -22.13 -2.12 -1.01
N GLY A 117 -22.76 -1.98 -2.17
CA GLY A 117 -23.53 -3.05 -2.81
C GLY A 117 -22.67 -4.21 -3.31
N LEU A 118 -21.39 -4.01 -3.59
CA LEU A 118 -20.44 -5.07 -3.95
C LEU A 118 -19.86 -5.81 -2.73
N GLY A 119 -20.05 -5.29 -1.51
CA GLY A 119 -19.53 -5.88 -0.29
C GLY A 119 -18.07 -5.52 0.01
N VAL A 120 -17.57 -4.39 -0.52
CA VAL A 120 -16.24 -3.86 -0.15
C VAL A 120 -16.25 -3.55 1.35
N GLN A 121 -15.31 -4.12 2.13
CA GLN A 121 -15.33 -4.04 3.59
C GLN A 121 -15.08 -2.61 4.09
N GLU A 122 -14.12 -1.90 3.48
CA GLU A 122 -13.83 -0.51 3.83
C GLU A 122 -13.63 0.36 2.58
N TYR A 123 -14.17 1.57 2.69
CA TYR A 123 -14.07 2.61 1.67
C TYR A 123 -13.51 3.89 2.29
N TRP A 124 -12.40 4.37 1.76
CA TRP A 124 -11.70 5.56 2.23
C TRP A 124 -11.66 6.64 1.15
N LEU A 125 -12.09 7.83 1.53
CA LEU A 125 -12.02 9.05 0.74
C LEU A 125 -10.91 9.93 1.29
N PHE A 126 -9.98 10.34 0.45
CA PHE A 126 -8.91 11.24 0.82
C PHE A 126 -8.88 12.45 -0.11
N ASP A 127 -8.81 13.64 0.47
CA ASP A 127 -8.63 14.91 -0.24
C ASP A 127 -7.20 15.40 -0.06
N PRO A 128 -6.29 15.17 -1.03
CA PRO A 128 -4.88 15.53 -0.90
C PRO A 128 -4.63 17.02 -0.69
N LYS A 129 -5.59 17.89 -1.06
CA LYS A 129 -5.49 19.33 -0.91
C LYS A 129 -6.24 19.89 0.31
N GLY A 130 -7.14 19.11 0.91
CA GLY A 130 -8.00 19.57 1.99
C GLY A 130 -9.00 20.66 1.57
N GLU A 131 -9.40 20.67 0.30
CA GLU A 131 -10.30 21.72 -0.27
C GLU A 131 -11.76 21.27 -0.31
N TRP A 132 -12.02 19.96 -0.31
CA TRP A 132 -13.32 19.38 -0.66
C TRP A 132 -13.96 18.55 0.44
N ILE A 133 -13.17 17.89 1.28
CA ILE A 133 -13.63 17.09 2.41
C ILE A 133 -13.13 17.77 3.69
N ALA A 134 -14.06 18.15 4.58
CA ALA A 134 -13.74 18.92 5.78
C ALA A 134 -12.74 18.18 6.70
N GLU A 135 -12.89 16.87 6.81
CA GLU A 135 -12.02 16.00 7.59
C GLU A 135 -10.75 15.57 6.83
N GLN A 136 -10.61 15.95 5.55
CA GLN A 136 -9.57 15.58 4.59
C GLN A 136 -9.45 14.06 4.35
N LEU A 137 -9.63 13.22 5.36
CA LEU A 137 -9.70 11.76 5.28
C LEU A 137 -10.99 11.27 5.94
N LYS A 138 -11.76 10.48 5.20
CA LYS A 138 -13.03 9.92 5.67
C LYS A 138 -13.11 8.43 5.33
N GLY A 139 -13.30 7.59 6.34
CA GLY A 139 -13.46 6.15 6.19
C GLY A 139 -14.89 5.69 6.40
N TYR A 140 -15.26 4.62 5.72
CA TYR A 140 -16.51 3.88 5.93
C TYR A 140 -16.22 2.40 6.03
N ARG A 141 -16.87 1.71 6.97
CA ARG A 141 -16.80 0.26 7.14
C ARG A 141 -18.16 -0.36 6.92
N LEU A 142 -18.20 -1.45 6.18
CA LEU A 142 -19.42 -2.21 5.92
C LEU A 142 -19.82 -2.98 7.20
N GLN A 143 -21.00 -2.66 7.71
CA GLN A 143 -21.61 -3.32 8.88
C GLN A 143 -23.09 -3.56 8.55
N ASP A 144 -23.53 -4.82 8.64
CA ASP A 144 -24.93 -5.21 8.32
C ASP A 144 -25.36 -4.68 6.93
N GLU A 145 -24.49 -4.88 5.92
CA GLU A 145 -24.70 -4.46 4.51
C GLU A 145 -24.78 -2.93 4.29
N VAL A 146 -24.43 -2.11 5.28
CA VAL A 146 -24.45 -0.64 5.20
C VAL A 146 -23.14 -0.04 5.66
N TYR A 147 -22.65 0.97 4.95
CA TYR A 147 -21.45 1.71 5.34
C TYR A 147 -21.69 2.61 6.56
N ARG A 148 -20.93 2.35 7.64
CA ARG A 148 -20.86 3.20 8.84
C ARG A 148 -19.56 4.00 8.83
N PRO A 149 -19.56 5.26 9.28
CA PRO A 149 -18.34 6.05 9.40
C PRO A 149 -17.32 5.37 10.32
N ILE A 150 -16.03 5.46 9.96
CA ILE A 150 -14.89 5.09 10.79
C ILE A 150 -14.40 6.36 11.49
N GLU A 151 -14.52 6.43 12.81
CA GLU A 151 -14.19 7.64 13.59
C GLU A 151 -12.77 7.59 14.17
N ASP A 152 -12.20 6.41 14.34
CA ASP A 152 -10.90 6.18 14.98
C ASP A 152 -9.72 6.13 13.99
N GLY A 153 -10.00 6.28 12.70
CA GLY A 153 -8.99 6.19 11.66
C GLY A 153 -8.38 4.79 11.47
N CYS A 154 -8.96 3.75 12.08
CA CYS A 154 -8.42 2.40 12.06
C CYS A 154 -9.04 1.57 10.93
N SER A 155 -8.19 0.98 10.08
CA SER A 155 -8.58 -0.02 9.09
C SER A 155 -8.41 -1.42 9.68
N GLU A 156 -9.52 -2.14 9.86
CA GLU A 156 -9.49 -3.51 10.39
C GLU A 156 -8.87 -4.52 9.40
N PRO A 157 -9.24 -4.53 8.09
CA PRO A 157 -8.67 -5.48 7.16
C PRO A 157 -7.16 -5.31 6.96
N LEU A 158 -6.67 -4.06 7.05
CA LEU A 158 -5.25 -3.76 6.94
C LEU A 158 -4.50 -3.96 8.26
N GLY A 159 -5.15 -3.84 9.42
CA GLY A 159 -4.50 -3.76 10.73
C GLY A 159 -3.67 -2.48 10.89
N LEU A 160 -4.11 -1.40 10.24
CA LEU A 160 -3.41 -0.12 10.18
C LEU A 160 -4.30 1.00 10.73
N ARG A 161 -3.67 1.99 11.37
CA ARG A 161 -4.27 3.27 11.68
C ARG A 161 -3.78 4.30 10.66
N LEU A 162 -4.71 5.07 10.14
CA LEU A 162 -4.52 6.06 9.09
C LEU A 162 -4.56 7.46 9.69
N GLU A 163 -3.60 8.30 9.34
CA GLU A 163 -3.54 9.71 9.75
C GLU A 163 -3.22 10.58 8.55
N ILE A 164 -3.62 11.85 8.62
CA ILE A 164 -3.30 12.84 7.61
C ILE A 164 -1.89 13.37 7.87
N ASP A 165 -1.05 13.39 6.84
CA ASP A 165 0.27 13.98 6.86
C ASP A 165 0.45 14.90 5.63
N GLY A 166 -0.01 16.14 5.77
CA GLY A 166 -0.09 17.10 4.66
C GLY A 166 -1.00 16.61 3.53
N GLY A 167 -0.44 16.39 2.37
CA GLY A 167 -1.16 15.87 1.18
C GLY A 167 -1.10 14.35 1.03
N LEU A 168 -0.72 13.61 2.07
CA LEU A 168 -0.58 12.15 2.07
C LEU A 168 -1.34 11.51 3.23
N ILE A 169 -1.59 10.21 3.10
CA ILE A 169 -2.03 9.34 4.19
C ILE A 169 -0.79 8.70 4.80
N SER A 170 -0.57 8.88 6.09
CA SER A 170 0.40 8.11 6.87
C SER A 170 -0.26 6.89 7.47
N PHE A 171 0.40 5.76 7.37
CA PHE A 171 -0.07 4.47 7.85
C PHE A 171 0.77 4.01 9.04
N TYR A 172 0.11 3.61 10.11
CA TYR A 172 0.76 3.10 11.33
C TYR A 172 0.23 1.70 11.64
N ARG A 173 1.10 0.78 11.96
CA ARG A 173 0.72 -0.56 12.42
C ARG A 173 -0.05 -0.46 13.73
N GLN A 174 -1.19 -1.13 13.84
CA GLN A 174 -1.97 -1.11 15.09
C GLN A 174 -1.31 -1.91 16.21
N ASP A 175 -0.57 -2.97 15.88
CA ASP A 175 0.09 -3.86 16.82
C ASP A 175 1.35 -3.25 17.46
N THR A 176 2.14 -2.48 16.70
CA THR A 176 3.42 -1.93 17.16
C THR A 176 3.44 -0.41 17.28
N GLY A 177 2.49 0.29 16.65
CA GLY A 177 2.51 1.73 16.50
C GLY A 177 3.54 2.26 15.50
N GLU A 178 4.27 1.38 14.81
CA GLU A 178 5.30 1.76 13.85
C GLU A 178 4.70 2.37 12.59
N LYS A 179 5.27 3.51 12.15
CA LYS A 179 4.92 4.14 10.87
C LYS A 179 5.45 3.33 9.71
N LEU A 180 4.62 3.07 8.72
CA LEU A 180 5.05 2.56 7.42
C LEU A 180 5.71 3.70 6.65
N LEU A 181 6.98 3.53 6.32
CA LEU A 181 7.75 4.58 5.66
C LEU A 181 7.35 4.70 4.18
N ILE A 182 7.21 5.93 3.73
CA ILE A 182 7.09 6.21 2.30
C ILE A 182 8.46 5.97 1.61
N PRO A 183 8.51 5.77 0.28
CA PRO A 183 9.75 5.43 -0.43
C PRO A 183 10.93 6.36 -0.13
N ASP A 184 10.70 7.67 -0.03
CA ASP A 184 11.74 8.65 0.28
C ASP A 184 12.29 8.50 1.71
N GLU A 185 11.40 8.31 2.70
CA GLU A 185 11.78 8.04 4.09
C GLU A 185 12.55 6.72 4.21
N LEU A 186 12.10 5.68 3.51
CA LEU A 186 12.76 4.38 3.47
C LEU A 186 14.17 4.48 2.88
N ALA A 187 14.33 5.23 1.78
CA ALA A 187 15.64 5.44 1.18
C ALA A 187 16.60 6.15 2.12
N VAL A 188 16.13 7.13 2.90
CA VAL A 188 16.92 7.80 3.93
C VAL A 188 17.29 6.84 5.07
N ALA A 189 16.35 6.08 5.58
CA ALA A 189 16.57 5.11 6.66
C ALA A 189 17.61 4.05 6.27
N LEU A 190 17.52 3.50 5.06
CA LEU A 190 18.46 2.52 4.53
C LEU A 190 19.89 3.09 4.41
N ARG A 191 20.04 4.34 3.94
CA ARG A 191 21.35 4.99 3.86
C ARG A 191 21.96 5.19 5.26
N GLN A 192 21.15 5.59 6.23
CA GLN A 192 21.60 5.76 7.60
C GLN A 192 22.05 4.44 8.23
N GLU A 193 21.29 3.38 8.00
CA GLU A 193 21.62 2.05 8.50
C GLU A 193 22.92 1.51 7.87
N ALA A 194 23.10 1.69 6.55
CA ALA A 194 24.33 1.31 5.87
C ALA A 194 25.56 2.03 6.45
N LEU A 195 25.42 3.34 6.72
CA LEU A 195 26.50 4.14 7.37
C LEU A 195 26.82 3.64 8.78
N ARG A 196 25.79 3.38 9.59
CA ARG A 196 25.98 2.85 10.95
C ARG A 196 26.69 1.50 10.93
N ARG A 197 26.27 0.62 10.03
CA ARG A 197 26.90 -0.69 9.86
C ARG A 197 28.37 -0.56 9.46
N GLN A 198 28.70 0.27 8.49
CA GLN A 198 30.08 0.54 8.09
C GLN A 198 30.92 1.08 9.23
N GLN A 199 30.40 2.02 10.02
CA GLN A 199 31.09 2.55 11.19
C GLN A 199 31.30 1.48 12.28
N ALA A 200 30.32 0.62 12.51
CA ALA A 200 30.45 -0.46 13.47
C ALA A 200 31.52 -1.47 13.03
N GLU A 201 31.55 -1.85 11.76
CA GLU A 201 32.59 -2.73 11.18
C GLU A 201 33.99 -2.12 11.30
N GLN A 202 34.13 -0.80 11.02
CA GLN A 202 35.42 -0.11 11.17
C GLN A 202 35.89 -0.08 12.63
N ARG A 203 34.99 0.17 13.59
CA ARG A 203 35.30 0.16 15.02
C ARG A 203 35.69 -1.22 15.50
N ALA A 204 34.99 -2.27 15.07
CA ALA A 204 35.32 -3.65 15.39
C ALA A 204 36.72 -4.02 14.87
N ALA A 205 37.02 -3.72 13.60
CA ALA A 205 38.33 -3.99 13.00
C ALA A 205 39.47 -3.20 13.68
N ALA A 206 39.20 -1.96 14.13
CA ALA A 206 40.19 -1.18 14.88
C ALA A 206 40.46 -1.77 16.27
N ALA A 207 39.41 -2.21 17.00
CA ALA A 207 39.53 -2.84 18.29
C ALA A 207 40.26 -4.19 18.20
N GLU A 208 40.00 -4.98 17.16
CA GLU A 208 40.71 -6.23 16.90
C GLU A 208 42.21 -6.01 16.67
N ARG A 209 42.59 -4.98 15.88
CA ARG A 209 44.00 -4.64 15.66
C ARG A 209 44.66 -4.18 16.96
N GLU A 210 44.03 -3.33 17.74
CA GLU A 210 44.56 -2.87 19.02
C GLU A 210 44.73 -4.03 20.00
N LEU A 211 43.79 -4.99 20.03
CA LEU A 211 43.90 -6.21 20.85
C LEU A 211 45.08 -7.06 20.42
N GLU A 212 45.30 -7.28 19.12
CA GLU A 212 46.42 -8.08 18.63
C GLU A 212 47.78 -7.38 18.88
N GLU A 213 47.84 -6.05 18.75
CA GLU A 213 49.02 -5.30 19.13
C GLU A 213 49.34 -5.42 20.64
N LEU A 214 48.30 -5.36 21.49
CA LEU A 214 48.47 -5.51 22.94
C LEU A 214 48.95 -6.90 23.28
N LYS A 215 48.36 -7.94 22.68
CA LYS A 215 48.81 -9.34 22.84
C LYS A 215 50.24 -9.55 22.40
N ALA A 216 50.68 -8.94 21.29
CA ALA A 216 52.04 -8.99 20.83
C ALA A 216 53.01 -8.35 21.84
N ARG A 217 52.68 -7.16 22.37
CA ARG A 217 53.47 -6.50 23.40
C ARG A 217 53.59 -7.28 24.71
N LEU A 218 52.52 -8.02 25.10
CA LEU A 218 52.56 -8.91 26.27
C LEU A 218 53.49 -10.07 26.03
N ARG A 219 53.42 -10.72 24.86
CA ARG A 219 54.31 -11.85 24.48
C ARG A 219 55.79 -11.43 24.47
N ASP A 220 56.11 -10.23 23.95
CA ASP A 220 57.47 -9.66 23.94
C ASP A 220 58.03 -9.44 25.37
N ARG A 221 57.14 -9.27 26.35
CA ARG A 221 57.51 -9.14 27.77
C ARG A 221 57.50 -10.47 28.53
N GLY A 222 57.30 -11.61 27.82
CA GLY A 222 57.27 -12.95 28.42
C GLY A 222 55.96 -13.30 29.13
N ILE A 223 54.91 -12.52 28.92
CA ILE A 223 53.56 -12.72 29.48
C ILE A 223 52.69 -13.39 28.43
N ASN A 224 52.13 -14.56 28.72
CA ASN A 224 51.16 -15.16 27.82
C ASN A 224 49.76 -14.51 27.99
N PRO A 225 49.19 -13.88 26.95
CA PRO A 225 47.90 -13.21 27.07
C PRO A 225 46.75 -14.15 27.47
N ASP A 226 46.79 -15.42 27.10
CA ASP A 226 45.75 -16.38 27.37
C ASP A 226 45.63 -16.76 28.86
N ASP A 227 46.74 -16.58 29.61
CA ASP A 227 46.78 -16.82 31.06
C ASP A 227 46.11 -15.68 31.87
N LEU A 228 45.78 -14.56 31.22
CA LEU A 228 45.13 -13.39 31.85
C LEU A 228 43.61 -13.38 31.73
N ILE A 229 43.04 -14.32 30.96
CA ILE A 229 41.60 -14.37 30.63
C ILE A 229 40.92 -15.55 31.34
N SER A 230 41.64 -16.29 32.17
CA SER A 230 41.13 -17.47 32.93
C SER A 230 40.51 -17.09 34.26
#